data_785de4e1e6bb0c05a88a74bb05914b72
#
_entry.id   785de4e1e6bb0c05a88a74bb05914b72
#
_cell.length_a   1.000
_cell.length_b   1.000
_cell.length_c   1.000
_cell.angle_alpha   90.00
_cell.angle_beta   90.00
_cell.angle_gamma   90.00
#
_symmetry.space_group_name_H-M   'P 1'
#
loop_
_entity.id
_entity.type
_entity.pdbx_description
1 polymer ?
#
loop_
_entity_poly.entity_id
_entity_poly.type
_entity_poly.pdbx_seq_one_letter_code
_entity_poly.pdbx_strand_id
1 'polypeptide(L)'
;MENGKNIHSGKTAEKKRSNAIKRDLLVLIHDFLTEEGLYDIADAMATHIDPLLTHYKVADNMDLSLIALEYMAYYRIRFQKEPLLCRKLETVGEIKSMPKTPKRYICICTILPTFANTKRIHVLT
;
A
#
# COMPACT_ATOMS: atom_id res chain seq x y z
N MET A 1 -3.32 20.89 -36.84
CA MET A 1 -2.50 19.69 -36.71
C MET A 1 -1.59 19.66 -35.48
N GLU A 2 -1.38 20.77 -34.80
CA GLU A 2 -0.50 20.83 -33.63
C GLU A 2 -1.15 20.31 -32.34
N ASN A 3 -2.48 20.25 -32.27
CA ASN A 3 -3.17 19.82 -31.07
C ASN A 3 -3.06 18.32 -30.76
N GLY A 4 -2.75 17.51 -31.76
CA GLY A 4 -2.59 16.06 -31.57
C GLY A 4 -1.33 15.67 -30.82
N LYS A 5 -0.29 16.46 -30.90
CA LYS A 5 0.99 16.16 -30.24
C LYS A 5 0.94 16.41 -28.73
N ASN A 6 0.18 17.41 -28.31
CA ASN A 6 0.05 17.75 -26.89
C ASN A 6 -0.73 16.70 -26.09
N ILE A 7 -1.72 16.07 -26.70
CA ILE A 7 -2.53 15.03 -26.04
C ILE A 7 -1.70 13.78 -25.79
N HIS A 8 -0.85 13.40 -26.74
CA HIS A 8 0.05 12.26 -26.56
C HIS A 8 1.12 12.51 -25.51
N SER A 9 1.63 13.72 -25.45
CA SER A 9 2.63 14.11 -24.46
C SER A 9 2.07 14.03 -23.04
N GLY A 10 0.84 14.49 -22.82
CA GLY A 10 0.20 14.43 -21.52
C GLY A 10 -0.02 13.01 -21.02
N LYS A 11 -0.51 12.14 -21.87
CA LYS A 11 -0.74 10.72 -21.50
C LYS A 11 0.55 10.00 -21.18
N THR A 12 1.62 10.29 -21.92
CA THR A 12 2.92 9.68 -21.67
C THR A 12 3.52 10.13 -20.34
N ALA A 13 3.41 11.42 -20.02
CA ALA A 13 3.90 11.99 -18.77
C ALA A 13 3.11 11.42 -17.58
N GLU A 14 1.80 11.29 -17.70
CA GLU A 14 0.94 10.71 -16.67
C GLU A 14 1.28 9.24 -16.43
N LYS A 15 1.51 8.46 -17.49
CA LYS A 15 1.90 7.07 -17.38
C LYS A 15 3.26 6.93 -16.69
N LYS A 16 4.22 7.78 -17.01
CA LYS A 16 5.52 7.79 -16.36
C LYS A 16 5.39 8.07 -14.86
N ARG A 17 4.56 9.02 -14.50
CA ARG A 17 4.30 9.39 -13.10
C ARG A 17 3.65 8.23 -12.35
N SER A 18 2.65 7.58 -12.96
CA SER A 18 1.98 6.43 -12.39
C SER A 18 2.95 5.27 -12.17
N ASN A 19 3.82 5.00 -13.13
CA ASN A 19 4.81 3.94 -13.01
C ASN A 19 5.85 4.24 -11.92
N ALA A 20 6.24 5.50 -11.77
CA ALA A 20 7.15 5.92 -10.71
C ALA A 20 6.53 5.70 -9.33
N ILE A 21 5.26 6.03 -9.17
CA ILE A 21 4.56 5.79 -7.90
C ILE A 21 4.47 4.31 -7.59
N LYS A 22 4.14 3.48 -8.57
CA LYS A 22 4.08 2.02 -8.38
C LYS A 22 5.42 1.43 -7.98
N ARG A 23 6.48 1.88 -8.62
CA ARG A 23 7.84 1.51 -8.25
C ARG A 23 8.13 1.86 -6.80
N ASP A 24 7.87 3.09 -6.42
CA ASP A 24 8.13 3.57 -5.07
C ASP A 24 7.30 2.81 -4.03
N LEU A 25 6.04 2.48 -4.36
CA LEU A 25 5.19 1.67 -3.50
C LEU A 25 5.77 0.27 -3.29
N LEU A 26 6.30 -0.36 -4.33
CA LEU A 26 6.91 -1.69 -4.18
C LEU A 26 8.12 -1.64 -3.25
N VAL A 27 8.95 -0.62 -3.36
CA VAL A 27 10.10 -0.45 -2.48
C VAL A 27 9.65 -0.19 -1.04
N LEU A 28 8.63 0.64 -0.86
CA LEU A 28 8.07 0.92 0.46
C LEU A 28 7.44 -0.32 1.10
N ILE A 29 6.74 -1.13 0.32
CA ILE A 29 6.14 -2.38 0.80
C ILE A 29 7.22 -3.35 1.26
N HIS A 30 8.27 -3.52 0.48
CA HIS A 30 9.39 -4.38 0.86
C HIS A 30 10.03 -3.92 2.16
N ASP A 31 10.27 -2.63 2.30
CA ASP A 31 10.83 -2.03 3.50
C ASP A 31 9.91 -2.27 4.71
N PHE A 32 8.62 -2.04 4.54
CA PHE A 32 7.62 -2.27 5.59
C PHE A 32 7.61 -3.72 6.05
N LEU A 33 7.63 -4.67 5.12
CA LEU A 33 7.66 -6.09 5.46
C LEU A 33 8.91 -6.46 6.24
N THR A 34 10.03 -5.87 5.87
CA THR A 34 11.30 -6.09 6.57
C THR A 34 11.26 -5.53 7.99
N GLU A 35 10.73 -4.34 8.16
CA GLU A 35 10.60 -3.72 9.48
C GLU A 35 9.64 -4.48 10.39
N GLU A 36 8.59 -5.06 9.81
CA GLU A 36 7.62 -5.86 10.57
C GLU A 36 8.15 -7.26 10.91
N GLY A 37 9.34 -7.61 10.45
CA GLY A 37 9.93 -8.92 10.71
C GLY A 37 9.41 -10.03 9.81
N LEU A 38 8.72 -9.69 8.74
CA LEU A 38 8.20 -10.65 7.76
C LEU A 38 9.26 -10.95 6.70
N TYR A 39 10.39 -11.45 7.16
CA TYR A 39 11.57 -11.63 6.31
C TYR A 39 11.33 -12.62 5.17
N ASP A 40 10.61 -13.71 5.42
CA ASP A 40 10.30 -14.70 4.39
C ASP A 40 9.51 -14.09 3.24
N ILE A 41 8.54 -13.26 3.58
CA ILE A 41 7.71 -12.58 2.58
C ILE A 41 8.54 -11.52 1.87
N ALA A 42 9.34 -10.77 2.61
CA ALA A 42 10.23 -9.76 2.04
C ALA A 42 11.23 -10.39 1.06
N ASP A 43 11.82 -11.52 1.42
CA ASP A 43 12.75 -12.22 0.56
C ASP A 43 12.08 -12.75 -0.70
N ALA A 44 10.89 -13.33 -0.57
CA ALA A 44 10.12 -13.78 -1.72
C ALA A 44 9.77 -12.61 -2.65
N MET A 45 9.39 -11.48 -2.10
CA MET A 45 9.13 -10.27 -2.86
C MET A 45 10.40 -9.76 -3.55
N ALA A 46 11.52 -9.79 -2.83
CA ALA A 46 12.80 -9.32 -3.35
C ALA A 46 13.21 -10.07 -4.62
N THR A 47 12.95 -11.38 -4.70
CA THR A 47 13.28 -12.15 -5.90
C THR A 47 12.54 -11.64 -7.13
N HIS A 48 11.36 -11.08 -6.96
CA HIS A 48 10.55 -10.55 -8.06
C HIS A 48 10.88 -9.10 -8.42
N ILE A 49 11.40 -8.33 -7.47
CA ILE A 49 11.67 -6.90 -7.68
C ILE A 49 13.15 -6.56 -7.48
N ASP A 50 14.01 -7.55 -7.62
CA ASP A 50 15.45 -7.37 -7.41
C ASP A 50 16.05 -6.18 -8.18
N PRO A 51 15.75 -5.97 -9.46
CA PRO A 51 16.25 -4.80 -10.17
C PRO A 51 15.85 -3.47 -9.51
N LEU A 52 14.66 -3.40 -8.93
CA LEU A 52 14.23 -2.19 -8.26
C LEU A 52 15.00 -1.96 -6.96
N LEU A 53 15.18 -3.01 -6.18
CA LEU A 53 15.88 -2.91 -4.89
C LEU A 53 17.36 -2.61 -5.05
N THR A 54 17.94 -2.95 -6.20
CA THR A 54 19.32 -2.62 -6.51
C THR A 54 19.51 -1.13 -6.78
N HIS A 55 18.51 -0.49 -7.36
CA HIS A 55 18.62 0.91 -7.80
C HIS A 55 17.86 1.89 -6.94
N TYR A 56 16.90 1.42 -6.14
CA TYR A 56 16.03 2.31 -5.36
C TYR A 56 15.99 1.87 -3.91
N LYS A 57 15.95 2.87 -3.04
CA LYS A 57 15.84 2.69 -1.59
C LYS A 57 14.81 3.71 -1.08
N VAL A 58 14.18 3.39 0.02
CA VAL A 58 13.27 4.33 0.68
C VAL A 58 14.03 5.60 1.07
N ALA A 59 13.40 6.74 0.82
CA ALA A 59 13.99 8.03 1.17
C ALA A 59 14.16 8.17 2.68
N ASP A 60 15.10 9.00 3.07
CA ASP A 60 15.38 9.23 4.49
C ASP A 60 14.14 9.78 5.20
N ASN A 61 13.89 9.28 6.40
CA ASN A 61 12.75 9.66 7.23
C ASN A 61 11.39 9.41 6.56
N MET A 62 11.33 8.41 5.69
CA MET A 62 10.10 8.03 5.00
C MET A 62 9.86 6.54 5.20
N ASP A 63 8.61 6.18 5.49
CA ASP A 63 8.16 4.80 5.52
C ASP A 63 6.67 4.74 5.18
N LEU A 64 6.18 3.53 4.95
CA LEU A 64 4.78 3.34 4.55
C LEU A 64 3.81 3.75 5.67
N SER A 65 4.19 3.51 6.91
CA SER A 65 3.37 3.89 8.07
C SER A 65 3.22 5.40 8.17
N LEU A 66 4.29 6.15 7.93
CA LEU A 66 4.25 7.60 7.94
C LEU A 66 3.33 8.13 6.86
N ILE A 67 3.39 7.56 5.66
CA ILE A 67 2.51 7.96 4.56
C ILE A 67 1.04 7.73 4.94
N ALA A 68 0.74 6.60 5.56
CA ALA A 68 -0.61 6.29 6.01
C ALA A 68 -1.08 7.29 7.07
N LEU A 69 -0.23 7.61 8.04
CA LEU A 69 -0.55 8.57 9.09
C LEU A 69 -0.79 9.98 8.51
N GLU A 70 0.05 10.39 7.58
CA GLU A 70 -0.10 11.68 6.91
C GLU A 70 -1.40 11.74 6.10
N TYR A 71 -1.72 10.66 5.40
CA TYR A 71 -2.98 10.57 4.67
C TYR A 71 -4.18 10.68 5.61
N MET A 72 -4.14 9.98 6.73
CA MET A 72 -5.22 10.02 7.72
C MET A 72 -5.38 11.43 8.29
N ALA A 73 -4.28 12.08 8.62
CA ALA A 73 -4.31 13.45 9.14
C ALA A 73 -4.89 14.42 8.11
N TYR A 74 -4.44 14.32 6.87
CA TYR A 74 -4.95 15.15 5.78
C TYR A 74 -6.45 14.94 5.57
N TYR A 75 -6.89 13.69 5.54
CA TYR A 75 -8.29 13.35 5.34
C TYR A 75 -9.16 13.90 6.47
N ARG A 76 -8.70 13.76 7.70
CA ARG A 76 -9.41 14.26 8.89
C ARG A 76 -9.59 15.77 8.83
N ILE A 77 -8.55 16.50 8.45
CA ILE A 77 -8.60 17.95 8.32
C ILE A 77 -9.54 18.35 7.18
N ARG A 78 -9.44 17.67 6.04
CA ARG A 78 -10.23 18.05 4.86
C ARG A 78 -11.70 17.71 4.98
N PHE A 79 -12.04 16.52 5.48
CA PHE A 79 -13.40 16.01 5.51
C PHE A 79 -14.01 15.94 6.91
N GLN A 80 -13.21 16.22 7.94
CA GLN A 80 -13.63 16.16 9.35
C GLN A 80 -14.22 14.81 9.73
N LYS A 81 -13.66 13.74 9.16
CA LYS A 81 -14.04 12.36 9.41
C LYS A 81 -12.79 11.52 9.47
N GLU A 82 -12.85 10.41 10.20
CA GLU A 82 -11.78 9.45 10.18
C GLU A 82 -11.81 8.64 8.87
N PRO A 83 -10.69 8.54 8.16
CA PRO A 83 -10.63 7.70 6.98
C PRO A 83 -10.58 6.22 7.37
N LEU A 84 -11.16 5.39 6.53
CA LEU A 84 -11.15 3.97 6.74
C LEU A 84 -10.14 3.34 5.78
N LEU A 85 -8.95 2.99 6.29
CA LEU A 85 -7.92 2.37 5.47
C LEU A 85 -8.25 0.91 5.17
N CYS A 86 -8.76 0.19 6.18
CA CYS A 86 -9.12 -1.21 6.05
C CYS A 86 -10.49 -1.44 6.66
N ARG A 87 -11.22 -2.34 6.06
CA ARG A 87 -12.54 -2.70 6.52
C ARG A 87 -12.51 -4.07 7.15
N LYS A 88 -13.09 -4.18 8.33
CA LYS A 88 -13.21 -5.48 8.99
C LYS A 88 -14.17 -6.37 8.21
N LEU A 89 -13.75 -7.59 7.94
CA LEU A 89 -14.63 -8.57 7.32
C LEU A 89 -15.57 -9.13 8.37
N GLU A 90 -16.80 -9.29 7.98
CA GLU A 90 -17.82 -9.88 8.84
C GLU A 90 -17.60 -11.37 9.00
N THR A 91 -18.25 -11.96 9.98
CA THR A 91 -18.05 -13.35 10.33
C THR A 91 -18.44 -14.34 9.22
N VAL A 92 -17.93 -15.55 9.35
CA VAL A 92 -18.00 -16.61 8.33
C VAL A 92 -19.40 -16.87 7.76
N GLY A 93 -20.45 -16.58 8.51
CA GLY A 93 -21.83 -16.77 8.03
C GLY A 93 -22.23 -15.85 6.89
N GLU A 94 -21.56 -14.72 6.77
CA GLU A 94 -21.89 -13.71 5.76
C GLU A 94 -21.02 -13.78 4.52
N ILE A 95 -19.98 -14.59 4.55
CA ILE A 95 -19.10 -14.80 3.40
C ILE A 95 -19.87 -15.33 2.20
N LYS A 96 -20.99 -16.04 2.47
CA LYS A 96 -21.83 -16.54 1.40
C LYS A 96 -22.53 -15.46 0.57
N SER A 97 -22.69 -14.30 1.15
CA SER A 97 -23.34 -13.17 0.47
C SER A 97 -22.35 -12.18 -0.11
N MET A 98 -21.07 -12.41 0.06
CA MET A 98 -20.07 -11.53 -0.51
C MET A 98 -19.99 -11.74 -2.02
N PRO A 99 -20.47 -10.78 -2.80
CA PRO A 99 -20.25 -10.84 -4.23
C PRO A 99 -18.77 -10.67 -4.47
N LYS A 100 -18.22 -11.48 -5.27
CA LYS A 100 -16.94 -11.38 -5.98
C LYS A 100 -16.16 -10.08 -5.77
N THR A 101 -15.85 -9.75 -4.52
CA THR A 101 -15.03 -8.58 -4.23
C THR A 101 -13.63 -8.81 -4.79
N PRO A 102 -13.09 -7.84 -5.51
CA PRO A 102 -11.74 -7.97 -6.04
C PRO A 102 -10.75 -8.22 -4.91
N LYS A 103 -9.78 -9.03 -5.17
CA LYS A 103 -8.75 -9.42 -4.18
C LYS A 103 -8.07 -8.23 -3.51
N ARG A 104 -8.07 -7.09 -4.15
CA ARG A 104 -7.48 -5.87 -3.60
C ARG A 104 -8.14 -5.37 -2.32
N TYR A 105 -9.34 -5.86 -2.01
CA TYR A 105 -10.04 -5.52 -0.78
C TYR A 105 -9.75 -6.48 0.37
N ILE A 106 -8.97 -7.51 0.12
CA ILE A 106 -8.53 -8.37 1.19
C ILE A 106 -7.46 -7.62 1.95
N CYS A 107 -7.81 -7.15 3.13
CA CYS A 107 -6.92 -6.39 3.96
C CYS A 107 -5.84 -7.29 4.55
N ILE A 108 -4.62 -6.79 4.62
CA ILE A 108 -3.50 -7.50 5.26
C ILE A 108 -3.83 -7.85 6.70
N CYS A 109 -4.57 -6.98 7.38
CA CYS A 109 -5.02 -7.27 8.76
C CYS A 109 -5.94 -8.48 8.85
N THR A 110 -6.58 -8.89 7.75
CA THR A 110 -7.40 -10.10 7.71
C THR A 110 -6.54 -11.33 7.42
N ILE A 111 -5.52 -11.18 6.61
CA ILE A 111 -4.60 -12.27 6.24
C ILE A 111 -3.73 -12.66 7.43
N LEU A 112 -3.40 -11.71 8.29
CA LEU A 112 -2.51 -11.91 9.43
C LEU A 112 -3.22 -11.64 10.76
N PRO A 113 -4.33 -12.31 11.06
CA PRO A 113 -5.09 -11.98 12.27
C PRO A 113 -4.32 -12.25 13.57
N THR A 114 -3.63 -13.37 13.64
CA THR A 114 -2.86 -13.74 14.84
C THR A 114 -1.65 -12.84 15.01
N PHE A 115 -0.96 -12.57 13.94
CA PHE A 115 0.20 -11.70 13.95
C PHE A 115 -0.18 -10.25 14.26
N ALA A 116 -1.27 -9.79 13.65
CA ALA A 116 -1.77 -8.45 13.87
C ALA A 116 -2.24 -8.22 15.31
N ASN A 117 -2.83 -9.23 15.92
CA ASN A 117 -3.27 -9.11 17.31
C ASN A 117 -2.12 -8.88 18.27
N THR A 118 -1.01 -9.56 18.06
CA THR A 118 0.14 -9.44 18.94
C THR A 118 0.86 -8.10 18.76
N LYS A 119 1.14 -7.73 17.53
CA LYS A 119 1.91 -6.50 17.25
C LYS A 119 1.05 -5.26 17.23
N ARG A 120 -0.20 -5.37 16.81
CA ARG A 120 -1.07 -4.21 16.72
C ARG A 120 -1.35 -3.61 18.09
N ILE A 121 -1.57 -4.44 19.10
CA ILE A 121 -1.77 -3.96 20.46
C ILE A 121 -0.56 -3.16 20.91
N HIS A 122 0.61 -3.59 20.53
CA HIS A 122 1.86 -2.93 20.86
C HIS A 122 2.04 -1.60 20.11
N VAL A 123 1.65 -1.56 18.85
CA VAL A 123 1.82 -0.37 18.00
C VAL A 123 0.77 0.69 18.31
N LEU A 124 -0.45 0.30 18.66
CA LEU A 124 -1.54 1.22 18.94
C LEU A 124 -1.49 1.78 20.37
N THR A 125 -0.70 1.20 21.20
CA THR A 125 -0.43 1.73 22.54
C THR A 125 0.77 2.65 22.54
#